data_372875ec81d19dceeb1e5fa91f6de74c
#
_entry.id   372875ec81d19dceeb1e5fa91f6de74c
#
_cell.length_a   1.000
_cell.length_b   1.000
_cell.length_c   1.000
_cell.angle_alpha   90.00
_cell.angle_beta   90.00
_cell.angle_gamma   90.00
#
_symmetry.space_group_name_H-M   'P 1'
#
loop_
_entity.id
_entity.type
_entity.pdbx_description
1 polymer ?
#
loop_
_entity_poly.entity_id
_entity_poly.type
_entity_poly.pdbx_seq_one_letter_code
_entity_poly.pdbx_strand_id
1 'polypeptide(L)'
;MLAAPAGATKRHSHKPSGVAGVVLNSTCAGACAEPPPPEPLYSGAVTITVQRVSDGQQVATQASSDGHFRIRLKRGSYDVSSVPPNPEPQPPSCPPGELCPLNKESAGGAESAVIVRPCLQGETKRVQVRRHRFTQVELHVANVCIV
;
A
#
# COMPACT_ATOMS: atom_id res chain seq x y z
N MET A 1 23.71 -16.58 -57.55
CA MET A 1 23.79 -16.20 -56.13
C MET A 1 22.47 -15.51 -55.79
N LEU A 2 21.57 -16.19 -55.10
CA LEU A 2 20.25 -15.70 -54.73
C LEU A 2 20.30 -15.25 -53.28
N ALA A 3 20.18 -13.94 -53.04
CA ALA A 3 20.10 -13.38 -51.71
C ALA A 3 18.65 -13.62 -51.17
N ALA A 4 18.59 -14.29 -50.04
CA ALA A 4 17.33 -14.48 -49.33
C ALA A 4 16.87 -13.15 -48.69
N PRO A 5 15.57 -12.81 -48.78
CA PRO A 5 15.06 -11.61 -48.09
C PRO A 5 15.06 -11.85 -46.59
N ALA A 6 15.70 -10.92 -45.84
CA ALA A 6 15.60 -10.87 -44.43
C ALA A 6 14.14 -10.57 -44.03
N GLY A 7 13.44 -11.56 -43.51
CA GLY A 7 12.09 -11.41 -42.99
C GLY A 7 12.09 -10.47 -41.78
N ALA A 8 11.60 -9.27 -41.95
CA ALA A 8 11.34 -8.35 -40.86
C ALA A 8 10.19 -8.90 -40.01
N THR A 9 10.51 -9.57 -38.91
CA THR A 9 9.52 -9.95 -37.92
C THR A 9 8.99 -8.66 -37.29
N LYS A 10 7.76 -8.29 -37.64
CA LYS A 10 7.01 -7.24 -36.96
C LYS A 10 6.88 -7.64 -35.50
N ARG A 11 7.72 -7.07 -34.65
CA ARG A 11 7.51 -7.15 -33.21
C ARG A 11 6.20 -6.44 -32.91
N HIS A 12 5.14 -7.19 -32.69
CA HIS A 12 3.92 -6.65 -32.15
C HIS A 12 4.25 -6.12 -30.76
N SER A 13 4.43 -4.82 -30.64
CA SER A 13 4.57 -4.16 -29.34
C SER A 13 3.22 -4.23 -28.65
N HIS A 14 3.04 -5.28 -27.82
CA HIS A 14 1.87 -5.36 -26.96
C HIS A 14 1.93 -4.21 -25.97
N LYS A 15 1.01 -3.26 -26.11
CA LYS A 15 0.87 -2.19 -25.14
C LYS A 15 0.67 -2.82 -23.75
N PRO A 16 1.42 -2.38 -22.73
CA PRO A 16 1.31 -2.94 -21.40
C PRO A 16 -0.07 -2.61 -20.78
N SER A 17 -0.53 -3.48 -19.93
CA SER A 17 -1.72 -3.30 -19.10
C SER A 17 -1.37 -3.43 -17.62
N GLY A 18 -2.20 -2.90 -16.76
CA GLY A 18 -1.99 -2.98 -15.32
C GLY A 18 -2.81 -1.98 -14.53
N VAL A 19 -2.32 -1.67 -13.36
CA VAL A 19 -2.88 -0.68 -12.45
C VAL A 19 -1.83 0.38 -12.18
N ALA A 20 -2.25 1.63 -12.23
CA ALA A 20 -1.44 2.77 -11.83
C ALA A 20 -2.27 3.68 -10.93
N GLY A 21 -1.64 4.36 -10.01
CA GLY A 21 -2.39 5.24 -9.14
C GLY A 21 -1.55 6.00 -8.14
N VAL A 22 -2.25 6.56 -7.19
CA VAL A 22 -1.67 7.35 -6.12
C VAL A 22 -2.20 6.90 -4.77
N VAL A 23 -1.39 7.10 -3.76
CA VAL A 23 -1.79 6.95 -2.36
C VAL A 23 -1.99 8.33 -1.77
N LEU A 24 -3.17 8.57 -1.23
CA LEU A 24 -3.55 9.83 -0.60
C LEU A 24 -3.56 9.68 0.91
N ASN A 25 -3.21 10.75 1.60
CA ASN A 25 -3.30 10.81 3.05
C ASN A 25 -4.68 11.35 3.44
N SER A 26 -5.52 10.49 4.00
CA SER A 26 -6.81 10.91 4.52
C SER A 26 -6.62 11.66 5.84
N THR A 27 -6.79 12.98 5.78
CA THR A 27 -6.62 13.86 6.95
C THR A 27 -7.89 14.00 7.77
N CYS A 28 -9.00 13.50 7.26
CA CYS A 28 -10.29 13.59 7.94
C CYS A 28 -10.61 12.31 8.70
N ALA A 29 -10.31 12.29 9.99
CA ALA A 29 -10.88 11.31 10.88
C ALA A 29 -12.01 11.98 11.68
N GLY A 30 -13.23 11.84 11.19
CA GLY A 30 -14.42 12.46 11.80
C GLY A 30 -15.07 13.54 10.94
N ALA A 31 -15.54 14.62 11.56
CA ALA A 31 -16.20 15.70 10.83
C ALA A 31 -15.20 16.51 9.98
N CYS A 32 -15.26 16.29 8.69
CA CYS A 32 -14.54 17.14 7.73
C CYS A 32 -15.33 18.40 7.44
N ALA A 33 -14.62 19.51 7.22
CA ALA A 33 -15.25 20.73 6.71
C ALA A 33 -15.86 20.47 5.32
N GLU A 34 -16.99 21.05 5.03
CA GLU A 34 -17.60 21.01 3.70
C GLU A 34 -17.33 22.35 2.96
N PRO A 35 -16.70 22.33 1.79
CA PRO A 35 -16.13 21.18 1.07
C PRO A 35 -14.84 20.67 1.70
N PRO A 36 -14.56 19.35 1.62
CA PRO A 36 -13.33 18.81 2.19
C PRO A 36 -12.12 19.39 1.45
N PRO A 37 -11.04 19.71 2.15
CA PRO A 37 -9.80 20.14 1.50
C PRO A 37 -9.25 19.02 0.62
N PRO A 38 -8.50 19.34 -0.47
CA PRO A 38 -7.86 18.34 -1.29
C PRO A 38 -6.91 17.49 -0.43
N GLU A 39 -7.02 16.18 -0.55
CA GLU A 39 -6.16 15.26 0.19
C GLU A 39 -4.74 15.28 -0.39
N PRO A 40 -3.71 15.50 0.42
CA PRO A 40 -2.34 15.50 -0.04
C PRO A 40 -1.88 14.07 -0.38
N LEU A 41 -0.90 13.96 -1.28
CA LEU A 41 -0.23 12.69 -1.56
C LEU A 41 0.48 12.18 -0.30
N TYR A 42 0.41 10.88 -0.08
CA TYR A 42 1.09 10.24 1.05
C TYR A 42 2.58 10.07 0.75
N SER A 43 3.43 10.65 1.57
CA SER A 43 4.89 10.66 1.40
C SER A 43 5.63 9.56 2.16
N GLY A 44 4.93 8.74 2.92
CA GLY A 44 5.51 7.64 3.67
C GLY A 44 5.72 6.37 2.84
N ALA A 45 6.40 5.39 3.42
CA ALA A 45 6.53 4.07 2.81
C ALA A 45 5.18 3.34 2.83
N VAL A 46 4.71 2.91 1.68
CA VAL A 46 3.47 2.12 1.54
C VAL A 46 3.74 0.96 0.61
N THR A 47 3.34 -0.22 1.03
CA THR A 47 3.34 -1.40 0.17
C THR A 47 1.99 -1.52 -0.52
N ILE A 48 1.99 -1.62 -1.84
CA ILE A 48 0.80 -1.88 -2.63
C ILE A 48 0.73 -3.37 -2.91
N THR A 49 -0.29 -4.02 -2.41
CA THR A 49 -0.55 -5.44 -2.63
C THR A 49 -1.69 -5.60 -3.61
N VAL A 50 -1.48 -6.40 -4.62
CA VAL A 50 -2.48 -6.70 -5.65
C VAL A 50 -2.75 -8.19 -5.66
N GLN A 51 -4.00 -8.56 -5.43
CA GLN A 51 -4.44 -9.95 -5.45
C GLN A 51 -5.42 -10.18 -6.59
N ARG A 52 -5.13 -11.19 -7.43
CA ARG A 52 -6.06 -11.59 -8.48
C ARG A 52 -7.25 -12.32 -7.85
N VAL A 53 -8.45 -11.93 -8.24
CA VAL A 53 -9.68 -12.48 -7.67
C VAL A 53 -9.88 -13.95 -8.10
N SER A 54 -9.49 -14.32 -9.33
CA SER A 54 -9.77 -15.66 -9.88
C SER A 54 -8.96 -16.79 -9.25
N ASP A 55 -7.69 -16.55 -8.91
CA ASP A 55 -6.75 -17.57 -8.43
C ASP A 55 -6.03 -17.20 -7.13
N GLY A 56 -6.26 -16.00 -6.61
CA GLY A 56 -5.64 -15.52 -5.39
C GLY A 56 -4.15 -15.19 -5.49
N GLN A 57 -3.58 -15.18 -6.71
CA GLN A 57 -2.18 -14.78 -6.89
C GLN A 57 -1.94 -13.34 -6.42
N GLN A 58 -0.88 -13.16 -5.66
CA GLN A 58 -0.53 -11.90 -5.04
C GLN A 58 0.79 -11.35 -5.59
N VAL A 59 0.79 -10.05 -5.86
CA VAL A 59 1.98 -9.29 -6.24
C VAL A 59 2.05 -8.07 -5.36
N ALA A 60 3.24 -7.73 -4.88
CA ALA A 60 3.46 -6.54 -4.08
C ALA A 60 4.48 -5.62 -4.74
N THR A 61 4.27 -4.33 -4.60
CA THR A 61 5.22 -3.29 -4.97
C THR A 61 5.19 -2.18 -3.94
N GLN A 62 6.17 -1.30 -3.97
CA GLN A 62 6.16 -0.12 -3.11
C GLN A 62 5.76 1.12 -3.89
N ALA A 63 4.96 1.98 -3.27
CA ALA A 63 4.73 3.30 -3.79
C ALA A 63 6.03 4.11 -3.71
N SER A 64 6.22 5.02 -4.66
CA SER A 64 7.33 5.96 -4.62
C SER A 64 7.16 6.95 -3.46
N SER A 65 8.21 7.70 -3.15
CA SER A 65 8.20 8.69 -2.05
C SER A 65 7.13 9.78 -2.20
N ASP A 66 6.62 9.99 -3.40
CA ASP A 66 5.54 10.92 -3.74
C ASP A 66 4.14 10.26 -3.81
N GLY A 67 4.03 8.99 -3.40
CA GLY A 67 2.78 8.26 -3.33
C GLY A 67 2.32 7.62 -4.64
N HIS A 68 3.06 7.72 -5.72
CA HIS A 68 2.70 7.10 -7.00
C HIS A 68 3.11 5.63 -7.07
N PHE A 69 2.31 4.82 -7.75
CA PHE A 69 2.65 3.43 -8.03
C PHE A 69 2.16 2.98 -9.40
N ARG A 70 2.80 1.95 -9.94
CA ARG A 70 2.45 1.35 -11.22
C ARG A 70 2.84 -0.13 -11.24
N ILE A 71 1.89 -0.99 -11.57
CA ILE A 71 2.08 -2.44 -11.63
C ILE A 71 1.56 -2.95 -12.96
N ARG A 72 2.40 -3.73 -13.66
CA ARG A 72 1.98 -4.43 -14.88
C ARG A 72 1.23 -5.70 -14.50
N LEU A 73 0.03 -5.87 -15.04
CA LEU A 73 -0.84 -6.98 -14.77
C LEU A 73 -1.52 -7.46 -16.05
N LYS A 74 -1.84 -8.73 -16.08
CA LYS A 74 -2.68 -9.29 -17.14
C LYS A 74 -4.13 -8.85 -16.94
N ARG A 75 -4.93 -8.92 -18.00
CA ARG A 75 -6.37 -8.67 -17.91
C ARG A 75 -7.02 -9.50 -16.81
N GLY A 76 -7.87 -8.91 -16.02
CA GLY A 76 -8.62 -9.59 -14.95
C GLY A 76 -9.09 -8.64 -13.87
N SER A 77 -9.76 -9.19 -12.86
CA SER A 77 -10.19 -8.49 -11.67
C SER A 77 -9.18 -8.66 -10.55
N TYR A 78 -8.87 -7.58 -9.85
CA TYR A 78 -7.87 -7.55 -8.80
C TYR A 78 -8.36 -6.73 -7.61
N ASP A 79 -7.98 -7.16 -6.42
CA ASP A 79 -8.09 -6.37 -5.20
C ASP A 79 -6.75 -5.67 -4.95
N VAL A 80 -6.77 -4.36 -4.96
CA VAL A 80 -5.59 -3.50 -4.75
C VAL A 80 -5.67 -2.88 -3.37
N SER A 81 -4.66 -3.13 -2.56
CA SER A 81 -4.61 -2.69 -1.17
C SER A 81 -3.38 -1.83 -0.91
N SER A 82 -3.55 -0.77 -0.16
CA SER A 82 -2.46 -0.02 0.44
C SER A 82 -2.17 -0.57 1.83
N VAL A 83 -0.93 -0.96 2.07
CA VAL A 83 -0.49 -1.47 3.38
C VAL A 83 0.59 -0.54 3.92
N PRO A 84 0.25 0.35 4.85
CA PRO A 84 1.23 1.20 5.49
C PRO A 84 2.19 0.35 6.35
N PRO A 85 3.42 0.82 6.57
CA PRO A 85 4.35 0.13 7.44
C PRO A 85 3.77 0.10 8.86
N ASN A 86 3.76 -1.07 9.47
CA ASN A 86 3.47 -1.17 10.89
C ASN A 86 4.59 -0.43 11.63
N PRO A 87 4.28 0.50 12.52
CA PRO A 87 5.28 1.01 13.42
C PRO A 87 5.82 -0.17 14.23
N GLU A 88 7.12 -0.44 14.11
CA GLU A 88 7.77 -1.37 15.03
C GLU A 88 7.46 -0.92 16.45
N PRO A 89 7.07 -1.84 17.34
CA PRO A 89 6.92 -1.51 18.75
C PRO A 89 8.25 -0.96 19.23
N GLN A 90 8.31 0.35 19.44
CA GLN A 90 9.50 0.96 20.00
C GLN A 90 9.65 0.41 21.43
N PRO A 91 10.79 -0.19 21.76
CA PRO A 91 11.06 -0.54 23.14
C PRO A 91 10.94 0.71 23.99
N PRO A 92 10.36 0.63 25.19
CA PRO A 92 10.23 1.78 26.05
C PRO A 92 11.61 2.45 26.18
N SER A 93 11.73 3.66 25.69
CA SER A 93 12.96 4.43 25.79
C SER A 93 13.16 4.85 27.23
N CYS A 94 14.09 4.18 27.89
CA CYS A 94 14.51 4.61 29.22
C CYS A 94 15.42 5.83 29.08
N PRO A 95 15.17 6.89 29.80
CA PRO A 95 16.09 8.02 29.85
C PRO A 95 17.45 7.57 30.41
N PRO A 96 18.56 8.06 29.87
CA PRO A 96 19.89 7.67 30.36
C PRO A 96 20.06 8.10 31.82
N GLY A 97 20.33 7.14 32.71
CA GLY A 97 20.55 7.35 34.14
C GLY A 97 19.44 6.86 35.04
N GLU A 98 18.33 6.41 34.53
CA GLU A 98 17.26 5.78 35.30
C GLU A 98 17.31 4.26 35.12
N LEU A 99 17.37 3.55 36.26
CA LEU A 99 17.23 2.10 36.27
C LEU A 99 15.79 1.80 35.86
N CYS A 100 15.59 1.45 34.59
CA CYS A 100 14.31 0.90 34.16
C CYS A 100 14.07 -0.37 34.96
N PRO A 101 12.95 -0.47 35.68
CA PRO A 101 12.57 -1.72 36.25
C PRO A 101 12.45 -2.73 35.10
N LEU A 102 13.39 -3.65 35.02
CA LEU A 102 13.16 -4.88 34.31
C LEU A 102 11.90 -5.44 34.97
N ASN A 103 10.78 -5.36 34.29
CA ASN A 103 9.58 -6.04 34.73
C ASN A 103 9.86 -7.53 34.73
N LYS A 104 10.56 -7.94 35.77
CA LYS A 104 10.49 -9.28 36.23
C LYS A 104 9.06 -9.49 36.72
N GLU A 105 8.31 -10.22 35.89
CA GLU A 105 7.24 -11.08 36.37
C GLU A 105 6.27 -10.40 37.33
N SER A 106 5.33 -9.70 36.84
CA SER A 106 4.04 -9.75 37.49
C SER A 106 3.42 -11.11 37.21
N ALA A 107 3.82 -12.10 37.97
CA ALA A 107 3.06 -13.30 38.08
C ALA A 107 1.66 -12.95 38.59
N GLY A 108 0.62 -13.15 37.76
CA GLY A 108 -0.77 -13.09 38.19
C GLY A 108 -1.50 -11.76 38.00
N GLY A 109 -1.25 -11.03 36.95
CA GLY A 109 -2.10 -9.96 36.51
C GLY A 109 -2.74 -10.32 35.17
N ALA A 110 -4.02 -9.99 34.99
CA ALA A 110 -4.64 -10.05 33.69
C ALA A 110 -3.73 -9.34 32.69
N GLU A 111 -3.24 -10.07 31.71
CA GLU A 111 -2.52 -9.51 30.58
C GLU A 111 -3.45 -8.54 29.87
N SER A 112 -3.36 -7.29 30.24
CA SER A 112 -3.78 -6.25 29.34
C SER A 112 -2.79 -6.28 28.20
N ALA A 113 -3.02 -7.14 27.23
CA ALA A 113 -2.39 -7.05 25.94
C ALA A 113 -2.73 -5.67 25.44
N VAL A 114 -1.78 -4.75 25.52
CA VAL A 114 -1.87 -3.47 24.85
C VAL A 114 -1.85 -3.83 23.37
N ILE A 115 -3.04 -4.00 22.82
CA ILE A 115 -3.21 -4.14 21.37
C ILE A 115 -2.80 -2.79 20.81
N VAL A 116 -1.54 -2.66 20.46
CA VAL A 116 -1.06 -1.52 19.68
C VAL A 116 -1.73 -1.66 18.33
N ARG A 117 -2.90 -1.06 18.19
CA ARG A 117 -3.56 -0.97 16.90
C ARG A 117 -2.67 -0.10 16.01
N PRO A 118 -2.35 -0.55 14.80
CA PRO A 118 -1.63 0.31 13.88
C PRO A 118 -2.45 1.57 13.67
N CYS A 119 -1.84 2.71 13.93
CA CYS A 119 -2.51 4.01 13.77
C CYS A 119 -2.81 4.34 12.32
N LEU A 120 -2.12 3.70 11.39
CA LEU A 120 -2.31 3.86 9.98
C LEU A 120 -3.12 2.70 9.43
N GLN A 121 -4.21 3.00 8.76
CA GLN A 121 -5.03 2.02 8.05
C GLN A 121 -4.97 2.28 6.56
N GLY A 122 -4.74 1.21 5.80
CA GLY A 122 -4.82 1.22 4.36
C GLY A 122 -6.23 0.90 3.86
N GLU A 123 -6.42 1.08 2.58
CA GLU A 123 -7.67 0.84 1.87
C GLU A 123 -7.50 -0.29 0.86
N THR A 124 -8.58 -1.03 0.61
CA THR A 124 -8.65 -2.03 -0.45
C THR A 124 -9.73 -1.66 -1.44
N LYS A 125 -9.39 -1.64 -2.72
CA LYS A 125 -10.34 -1.40 -3.82
C LYS A 125 -10.28 -2.52 -4.85
N ARG A 126 -11.44 -2.93 -5.33
CA ARG A 126 -11.53 -3.84 -6.46
C ARG A 126 -11.47 -3.08 -7.77
N VAL A 127 -10.57 -3.51 -8.64
CA VAL A 127 -10.35 -2.89 -9.95
C VAL A 127 -10.37 -3.94 -11.06
N GLN A 128 -10.73 -3.51 -12.26
CA GLN A 128 -10.69 -4.35 -13.44
C GLN A 128 -9.61 -3.88 -14.40
N VAL A 129 -8.64 -4.73 -14.67
CA VAL A 129 -7.58 -4.47 -15.62
C VAL A 129 -8.02 -4.89 -17.01
N ARG A 130 -8.00 -3.95 -17.95
CA ARG A 130 -8.33 -4.15 -19.35
C ARG A 130 -7.06 -4.28 -20.19
N ARG A 131 -7.17 -4.90 -21.35
CA ARG A 131 -6.04 -5.01 -22.29
C ARG A 131 -5.56 -3.63 -22.74
N HIS A 132 -4.26 -3.50 -22.89
CA HIS A 132 -3.59 -2.35 -23.50
C HIS A 132 -3.80 -1.00 -22.78
N ARG A 133 -4.15 -1.02 -21.50
CA ARG A 133 -4.28 0.19 -20.69
C ARG A 133 -4.01 -0.06 -19.21
N PHE A 134 -3.66 1.02 -18.53
CA PHE A 134 -3.58 1.02 -17.07
C PHE A 134 -4.88 1.55 -16.49
N THR A 135 -5.43 0.81 -15.53
CA THR A 135 -6.57 1.27 -14.74
C THR A 135 -6.05 2.21 -13.67
N GLN A 136 -6.63 3.40 -13.58
CA GLN A 136 -6.27 4.37 -12.54
C GLN A 136 -7.01 4.05 -11.24
N VAL A 137 -6.31 4.13 -10.13
CA VAL A 137 -6.87 3.92 -8.81
C VAL A 137 -6.27 4.87 -7.78
N GLU A 138 -7.11 5.38 -6.91
CA GLU A 138 -6.71 6.17 -5.75
C GLU A 138 -6.91 5.33 -4.51
N LEU A 139 -5.88 5.19 -3.69
CA LEU A 139 -5.91 4.50 -2.41
C LEU A 139 -5.65 5.49 -1.28
N HIS A 140 -6.31 5.28 -0.16
CA HIS A 140 -6.17 6.14 0.99
C HIS A 140 -5.42 5.43 2.12
N VAL A 141 -4.62 6.18 2.83
CA VAL A 141 -4.05 5.80 4.11
C VAL A 141 -4.59 6.76 5.15
N ALA A 142 -5.33 6.24 6.11
CA ALA A 142 -5.92 7.03 7.17
C ALA A 142 -5.12 6.89 8.47
N ASN A 143 -4.91 8.00 9.17
CA ASN A 143 -4.42 7.98 10.54
C ASN A 143 -5.63 7.89 11.47
N VAL A 144 -5.81 6.74 12.10
CA VAL A 144 -6.95 6.46 13.00
C VAL A 144 -6.61 6.63 14.49
N CYS A 145 -5.35 6.96 14.81
CA CYS A 145 -4.97 7.32 16.17
C CYS A 145 -5.19 8.80 16.40
N ILE A 146 -6.44 9.16 16.66
CA ILE A 146 -6.77 10.48 17.19
C ILE A 146 -7.00 10.32 18.68
N VAL A 147 -6.19 11.02 19.40
CA VAL A 147 -6.34 11.16 20.83
C VAL A 147 -7.28 12.32 21.10
#